data_af80a8d74fe55f00e3b52c5d3ab3c75f
#
_entry.id   af80a8d74fe55f00e3b52c5d3ab3c75f
#
_cell.length_a   1.000
_cell.length_b   1.000
_cell.length_c   1.000
_cell.angle_alpha   90.00
_cell.angle_beta   90.00
_cell.angle_gamma   90.00
#
_symmetry.space_group_name_H-M   'P 1'
#
loop_
_entity.id
_entity.type
_entity.pdbx_description
1 polymer ?
#
loop_
_entity_poly.entity_id
_entity_poly.type
_entity_poly.pdbx_seq_one_letter_code
_entity_poly.pdbx_strand_id
1 'polypeptide(L)'
;TVSGIITPASAAVGTEVLFHNSDNNDQASIFIPDTNKILIAYKDEGNSSYGTVRVATIDPSDNSVSYGSEIVFNSGQTSKTVATYDTNSDRIVIGYANSNVSLTGKAIVGTVSGSSVSFGTAVTFNDKITTLGVTFDSNSNKVVFGYEDANNSGHGTAIVGTVDSSDNSISFGSEAV
;
A
#
# COMPACT_ATOMS: atom_id res chain seq x y z
N THR A 1 13.00 10.20 51.46
CA THR A 1 12.27 10.62 50.23
C THR A 1 13.23 10.64 49.09
N VAL A 2 13.21 9.60 48.23
CA VAL A 2 13.95 9.57 46.97
C VAL A 2 13.03 10.22 45.94
N SER A 3 13.30 11.47 45.62
CA SER A 3 12.67 12.14 44.49
C SER A 3 13.38 11.65 43.22
N GLY A 4 12.87 10.58 42.64
CA GLY A 4 13.28 10.14 41.32
C GLY A 4 12.72 11.12 40.28
N ILE A 5 13.54 12.01 39.75
CA ILE A 5 13.19 12.77 38.55
C ILE A 5 13.13 11.76 37.42
N ILE A 6 11.92 11.40 37.01
CA ILE A 6 11.73 10.68 35.76
C ILE A 6 11.94 11.71 34.64
N THR A 7 13.15 11.76 34.12
CA THR A 7 13.38 12.45 32.84
C THR A 7 12.68 11.65 31.75
N PRO A 8 11.71 12.23 31.02
CA PRO A 8 11.15 11.51 29.88
C PRO A 8 12.30 11.14 28.92
N ALA A 9 12.38 9.87 28.53
CA ALA A 9 13.31 9.49 27.48
C ALA A 9 12.93 10.31 26.23
N SER A 10 13.86 11.11 25.74
CA SER A 10 13.67 11.78 24.46
C SER A 10 13.55 10.69 23.38
N ALA A 11 12.53 10.76 22.56
CA ALA A 11 12.44 9.89 21.39
C ALA A 11 13.67 10.15 20.52
N ALA A 12 14.46 9.09 20.26
CA ALA A 12 15.56 9.19 19.29
C ALA A 12 14.94 9.22 17.89
N VAL A 13 15.20 10.28 17.15
CA VAL A 13 14.80 10.43 15.75
C VAL A 13 16.03 10.18 14.89
N GLY A 14 15.90 9.29 13.90
CA GLY A 14 16.95 9.02 12.92
C GLY A 14 17.17 10.20 11.97
N THR A 15 18.21 10.10 11.15
CA THR A 15 18.49 11.09 10.10
C THR A 15 17.48 10.92 8.96
N GLU A 16 16.95 12.04 8.45
CA GLU A 16 16.10 12.04 7.26
C GLU A 16 16.86 11.51 6.04
N VAL A 17 16.22 10.58 5.33
CA VAL A 17 16.75 9.99 4.09
C VAL A 17 15.66 10.05 3.02
N LEU A 18 16.00 10.62 1.86
CA LEU A 18 15.08 10.67 0.73
C LEU A 18 14.80 9.26 0.21
N PHE A 19 13.53 8.87 0.15
CA PHE A 19 13.13 7.63 -0.49
C PHE A 19 12.92 7.79 -2.00
N HIS A 20 12.73 9.02 -2.47
CA HIS A 20 12.54 9.36 -3.88
C HIS A 20 13.05 10.79 -4.13
N ASN A 21 13.69 11.04 -5.28
CA ASN A 21 14.35 12.32 -5.60
C ASN A 21 13.57 13.20 -6.58
N SER A 22 12.31 12.90 -6.81
CA SER A 22 11.39 13.65 -7.67
C SER A 22 10.07 13.88 -6.94
N ASP A 23 9.16 14.67 -7.54
CA ASP A 23 7.83 14.85 -6.98
C ASP A 23 7.08 13.53 -6.89
N ASN A 24 6.39 13.30 -5.79
CA ASN A 24 5.57 12.11 -5.57
C ASN A 24 4.28 12.48 -4.82
N ASN A 25 3.22 11.74 -5.06
CA ASN A 25 1.91 11.94 -4.50
C ASN A 25 1.23 10.60 -4.16
N ASP A 26 0.03 10.68 -3.57
CA ASP A 26 -0.83 9.53 -3.31
C ASP A 26 -0.07 8.38 -2.63
N GLN A 27 0.58 8.69 -1.49
CA GLN A 27 1.45 7.74 -0.79
C GLN A 27 0.66 6.87 0.17
N ALA A 28 1.05 5.60 0.23
CA ALA A 28 0.65 4.65 1.26
C ALA A 28 1.90 3.94 1.80
N SER A 29 1.97 3.73 3.10
CA SER A 29 3.03 2.94 3.71
C SER A 29 2.45 1.90 4.65
N ILE A 30 2.98 0.70 4.58
CA ILE A 30 2.57 -0.44 5.40
C ILE A 30 3.77 -1.14 6.00
N PHE A 31 3.62 -1.56 7.25
CA PHE A 31 4.58 -2.44 7.91
C PHE A 31 4.44 -3.87 7.40
N ILE A 32 5.57 -4.55 7.21
CA ILE A 32 5.62 -5.97 6.86
C ILE A 32 5.98 -6.74 8.12
N PRO A 33 5.03 -7.50 8.71
CA PRO A 33 5.24 -8.23 9.95
C PRO A 33 6.46 -9.16 9.91
N ASP A 34 7.02 -9.43 11.09
CA ASP A 34 8.19 -10.31 11.29
C ASP A 34 9.46 -9.87 10.54
N THR A 35 9.48 -8.62 10.08
CA THR A 35 10.62 -7.99 9.42
C THR A 35 10.82 -6.57 9.95
N ASN A 36 11.98 -5.97 9.70
CA ASN A 36 12.21 -4.54 9.95
C ASN A 36 11.91 -3.72 8.67
N LYS A 37 10.84 -4.09 7.93
CA LYS A 37 10.56 -3.52 6.61
C LYS A 37 9.23 -2.81 6.54
N ILE A 38 9.24 -1.78 5.72
CA ILE A 38 8.06 -1.02 5.34
C ILE A 38 7.99 -0.99 3.81
N LEU A 39 6.83 -1.25 3.25
CA LEU A 39 6.56 -0.93 1.86
C LEU A 39 6.05 0.52 1.77
N ILE A 40 6.61 1.29 0.86
CA ILE A 40 6.11 2.61 0.48
C ILE A 40 5.61 2.50 -0.96
N ALA A 41 4.32 2.71 -1.16
CA ALA A 41 3.69 2.78 -2.49
C ALA A 41 3.31 4.23 -2.78
N TYR A 42 3.57 4.71 -3.98
CA TYR A 42 3.35 6.09 -4.34
C TYR A 42 3.15 6.28 -5.85
N LYS A 43 2.61 7.42 -6.23
CA LYS A 43 2.60 7.92 -7.59
C LYS A 43 3.93 8.63 -7.85
N ASP A 44 4.69 8.16 -8.82
CA ASP A 44 5.98 8.73 -9.22
C ASP A 44 5.78 9.75 -10.35
N GLU A 45 5.75 11.03 -10.01
CA GLU A 45 5.59 12.11 -10.98
C GLU A 45 6.79 12.23 -11.92
N GLY A 46 7.99 11.84 -11.45
CA GLY A 46 9.22 11.82 -12.26
C GLY A 46 9.22 10.72 -13.31
N ASN A 47 8.38 9.69 -13.15
CA ASN A 47 8.23 8.57 -14.07
C ASN A 47 6.82 8.50 -14.65
N SER A 48 6.37 9.54 -15.33
CA SER A 48 5.07 9.59 -16.03
C SER A 48 3.86 9.33 -15.12
N SER A 49 3.96 9.64 -13.84
CA SER A 49 2.93 9.38 -12.83
C SER A 49 2.59 7.89 -12.64
N TYR A 50 3.55 7.02 -12.87
CA TYR A 50 3.39 5.58 -12.68
C TYR A 50 3.25 5.22 -11.19
N GLY A 51 2.52 4.15 -10.91
CA GLY A 51 2.46 3.56 -9.59
C GLY A 51 3.75 2.80 -9.29
N THR A 52 4.47 3.26 -8.26
CA THR A 52 5.80 2.75 -7.90
C THR A 52 5.83 2.34 -6.43
N VAL A 53 6.63 1.35 -6.09
CA VAL A 53 6.90 0.96 -4.71
C VAL A 53 8.40 0.96 -4.42
N ARG A 54 8.72 1.17 -3.14
CA ARG A 54 10.03 0.89 -2.56
C ARG A 54 9.91 0.15 -1.25
N VAL A 55 10.83 -0.76 -0.98
CA VAL A 55 10.95 -1.42 0.32
C VAL A 55 12.01 -0.69 1.12
N ALA A 56 11.61 -0.15 2.26
CA ALA A 56 12.49 0.42 3.26
C ALA A 56 12.87 -0.66 4.29
N THR A 57 14.12 -0.69 4.71
CA THR A 57 14.61 -1.51 5.84
C THR A 57 15.05 -0.58 6.96
N ILE A 58 14.52 -0.80 8.15
CA ILE A 58 14.84 -0.04 9.35
C ILE A 58 15.92 -0.75 10.14
N ASP A 59 16.98 -0.05 10.51
CA ASP A 59 17.94 -0.52 11.52
C ASP A 59 17.52 0.02 12.89
N PRO A 60 17.04 -0.85 13.81
CA PRO A 60 16.59 -0.40 15.12
C PRO A 60 17.74 -0.01 16.05
N SER A 61 18.99 -0.27 15.69
CA SER A 61 20.14 0.04 16.54
C SER A 61 20.50 1.54 16.50
N ASP A 62 20.24 2.20 15.37
CA ASP A 62 20.58 3.60 15.15
C ASP A 62 19.43 4.42 14.51
N ASN A 63 18.27 3.79 14.28
CA ASN A 63 17.11 4.35 13.59
C ASN A 63 17.39 4.77 12.14
N SER A 64 18.40 4.19 11.51
CA SER A 64 18.67 4.44 10.09
C SER A 64 17.70 3.69 9.19
N VAL A 65 17.52 4.22 7.96
CA VAL A 65 16.66 3.66 6.94
C VAL A 65 17.47 3.46 5.66
N SER A 66 17.36 2.28 5.09
CA SER A 66 17.90 1.97 3.75
C SER A 66 16.78 1.55 2.82
N TYR A 67 16.95 1.75 1.51
CA TYR A 67 15.91 1.49 0.52
C TYR A 67 16.40 0.51 -0.55
N GLY A 68 15.49 -0.39 -0.96
CA GLY A 68 15.64 -1.18 -2.18
C GLY A 68 15.47 -0.34 -3.45
N SER A 69 15.51 -0.98 -4.60
CA SER A 69 15.23 -0.35 -5.88
C SER A 69 13.75 0.03 -6.00
N GLU A 70 13.46 1.03 -6.82
CA GLU A 70 12.11 1.36 -7.24
C GLU A 70 11.54 0.29 -8.15
N ILE A 71 10.28 -0.09 -7.94
CA ILE A 71 9.60 -1.13 -8.71
C ILE A 71 8.24 -0.59 -9.12
N VAL A 72 7.99 -0.57 -10.42
CA VAL A 72 6.70 -0.12 -10.98
C VAL A 72 5.67 -1.23 -10.84
N PHE A 73 4.53 -0.94 -10.18
CA PHE A 73 3.37 -1.85 -10.09
C PHE A 73 2.28 -1.51 -11.12
N ASN A 74 2.25 -0.26 -11.61
CA ASN A 74 1.34 0.18 -12.66
C ASN A 74 2.05 1.14 -13.62
N SER A 75 2.21 0.74 -14.88
CA SER A 75 2.80 1.55 -15.95
C SER A 75 1.80 2.52 -16.62
N GLY A 76 0.80 2.94 -15.86
CA GLY A 76 -0.17 3.99 -16.23
C GLY A 76 -0.24 5.04 -15.15
N GLN A 77 -0.88 6.19 -15.47
CA GLN A 77 -1.09 7.24 -14.47
C GLN A 77 -1.89 6.67 -13.28
N THR A 78 -1.31 6.78 -12.11
CA THR A 78 -1.83 6.23 -10.86
C THR A 78 -2.32 7.34 -9.95
N SER A 79 -3.37 7.10 -9.21
CA SER A 79 -3.84 7.98 -8.12
C SER A 79 -4.58 7.17 -7.06
N LYS A 80 -4.91 7.79 -5.92
CA LYS A 80 -5.64 7.16 -4.81
C LYS A 80 -4.96 5.89 -4.30
N THR A 81 -3.64 5.86 -4.26
CA THR A 81 -2.88 4.70 -3.82
C THR A 81 -3.13 4.41 -2.34
N VAL A 82 -3.52 3.18 -2.04
CA VAL A 82 -3.71 2.64 -0.69
C VAL A 82 -3.06 1.26 -0.61
N ALA A 83 -2.68 0.82 0.58
CA ALA A 83 -2.06 -0.49 0.75
C ALA A 83 -2.45 -1.12 2.09
N THR A 84 -2.45 -2.43 2.12
CA THR A 84 -2.59 -3.24 3.34
C THR A 84 -1.73 -4.49 3.25
N TYR A 85 -1.48 -5.13 4.39
CA TYR A 85 -0.80 -6.42 4.46
C TYR A 85 -1.79 -7.51 4.88
N ASP A 86 -1.91 -8.54 4.07
CA ASP A 86 -2.67 -9.75 4.37
C ASP A 86 -1.74 -10.72 5.13
N THR A 87 -1.91 -10.78 6.44
CA THR A 87 -1.11 -11.63 7.32
C THR A 87 -1.41 -13.12 7.19
N ASN A 88 -2.54 -13.50 6.58
CA ASN A 88 -2.90 -14.89 6.35
C ASN A 88 -2.15 -15.48 5.14
N SER A 89 -1.97 -14.68 4.10
CA SER A 89 -1.30 -15.11 2.86
C SER A 89 0.15 -14.64 2.75
N ASP A 90 0.63 -13.79 3.68
CA ASP A 90 1.92 -13.09 3.63
C ASP A 90 2.08 -12.27 2.34
N ARG A 91 1.07 -11.46 2.03
CA ARG A 91 1.03 -10.66 0.80
C ARG A 91 0.75 -9.19 1.09
N ILE A 92 1.39 -8.33 0.30
CA ILE A 92 0.97 -6.94 0.18
C ILE A 92 -0.19 -6.85 -0.81
N VAL A 93 -1.16 -6.00 -0.51
CA VAL A 93 -2.26 -5.68 -1.42
C VAL A 93 -2.29 -4.17 -1.61
N ILE A 94 -2.18 -3.72 -2.86
CA ILE A 94 -2.23 -2.30 -3.23
C ILE A 94 -3.51 -2.05 -4.00
N GLY A 95 -4.32 -1.08 -3.52
CA GLY A 95 -5.45 -0.53 -4.26
C GLY A 95 -5.06 0.80 -4.88
N TYR A 96 -5.55 1.08 -6.08
CA TYR A 96 -5.28 2.34 -6.75
C TYR A 96 -6.33 2.66 -7.83
N ALA A 97 -6.40 3.93 -8.22
CA ALA A 97 -7.15 4.34 -9.41
C ALA A 97 -6.21 4.49 -10.61
N ASN A 98 -6.54 3.86 -11.73
CA ASN A 98 -5.84 4.07 -13.00
C ASN A 98 -6.45 5.29 -13.71
N SER A 99 -5.72 6.41 -13.69
CA SER A 99 -6.21 7.69 -14.21
C SER A 99 -6.19 7.75 -15.76
N ASN A 100 -5.44 6.88 -16.44
CA ASN A 100 -5.49 6.75 -17.90
C ASN A 100 -6.81 6.16 -18.38
N VAL A 101 -7.55 5.48 -17.51
CA VAL A 101 -8.81 4.81 -17.83
C VAL A 101 -9.88 5.26 -16.83
N SER A 102 -10.30 6.51 -16.93
CA SER A 102 -11.44 7.08 -16.19
C SER A 102 -11.45 6.87 -14.68
N LEU A 103 -10.30 6.78 -14.01
CA LEU A 103 -10.15 6.46 -12.58
C LEU A 103 -10.66 5.04 -12.22
N THR A 104 -10.42 4.09 -13.09
CA THR A 104 -10.75 2.69 -12.83
C THR A 104 -10.09 2.18 -11.56
N GLY A 105 -10.88 1.68 -10.62
CA GLY A 105 -10.43 1.09 -9.37
C GLY A 105 -9.80 -0.28 -9.61
N LYS A 106 -8.54 -0.43 -9.23
CA LYS A 106 -7.76 -1.67 -9.40
C LYS A 106 -7.09 -2.09 -8.10
N ALA A 107 -6.87 -3.39 -7.99
CA ALA A 107 -6.02 -3.97 -6.95
C ALA A 107 -4.94 -4.85 -7.56
N ILE A 108 -3.78 -4.89 -6.93
CA ILE A 108 -2.66 -5.76 -7.27
C ILE A 108 -2.07 -6.36 -6.00
N VAL A 109 -1.71 -7.64 -6.09
CA VAL A 109 -1.11 -8.40 -4.99
C VAL A 109 0.35 -8.62 -5.26
N GLY A 110 1.18 -8.57 -4.22
CA GLY A 110 2.62 -8.79 -4.36
C GLY A 110 3.25 -9.53 -3.19
N THR A 111 4.36 -10.17 -3.49
CA THR A 111 5.25 -10.82 -2.52
C THR A 111 6.50 -9.98 -2.32
N VAL A 112 6.82 -9.66 -1.06
CA VAL A 112 8.07 -9.01 -0.71
C VAL A 112 9.14 -10.06 -0.43
N SER A 113 10.30 -9.93 -1.10
CA SER A 113 11.46 -10.78 -0.87
C SER A 113 12.73 -9.93 -0.78
N GLY A 114 13.37 -9.96 0.38
CA GLY A 114 14.48 -9.05 0.63
C GLY A 114 14.02 -7.59 0.53
N SER A 115 14.64 -6.79 -0.30
CA SER A 115 14.27 -5.40 -0.60
C SER A 115 13.57 -5.23 -1.96
N SER A 116 13.02 -6.32 -2.50
CA SER A 116 12.32 -6.35 -3.80
C SER A 116 10.87 -6.81 -3.63
N VAL A 117 10.05 -6.57 -4.66
CA VAL A 117 8.65 -7.00 -4.74
C VAL A 117 8.40 -7.65 -6.10
N SER A 118 7.69 -8.78 -6.09
CA SER A 118 7.13 -9.38 -7.30
C SER A 118 5.60 -9.29 -7.25
N PHE A 119 4.98 -8.88 -8.35
CA PHE A 119 3.54 -8.65 -8.45
C PHE A 119 2.86 -9.70 -9.32
N GLY A 120 1.61 -10.04 -8.97
CA GLY A 120 0.70 -10.74 -9.85
C GLY A 120 0.03 -9.80 -10.86
N THR A 121 -1.10 -10.23 -11.42
CA THR A 121 -1.86 -9.44 -12.37
C THR A 121 -2.84 -8.51 -11.64
N ALA A 122 -2.88 -7.23 -12.03
CA ALA A 122 -3.83 -6.28 -11.49
C ALA A 122 -5.27 -6.60 -11.93
N VAL A 123 -6.20 -6.58 -10.99
CA VAL A 123 -7.63 -6.87 -11.20
C VAL A 123 -8.46 -5.59 -11.01
N THR A 124 -9.40 -5.33 -11.91
CA THR A 124 -10.36 -4.24 -11.78
C THR A 124 -11.49 -4.65 -10.83
N PHE A 125 -11.83 -3.79 -9.87
CA PHE A 125 -12.97 -4.00 -8.96
C PHE A 125 -14.11 -3.00 -9.19
N ASN A 126 -13.85 -1.84 -9.79
CA ASN A 126 -14.87 -0.86 -10.17
C ASN A 126 -14.39 0.00 -11.35
N ASP A 127 -15.30 0.42 -12.20
CA ASP A 127 -14.97 1.17 -13.43
C ASP A 127 -14.63 2.63 -13.19
N LYS A 128 -15.08 3.23 -12.05
CA LYS A 128 -14.78 4.63 -11.75
C LYS A 128 -14.95 4.95 -10.27
N ILE A 129 -13.84 5.23 -9.60
CA ILE A 129 -13.79 5.58 -8.18
C ILE A 129 -13.26 7.01 -7.97
N THR A 130 -13.66 7.69 -6.89
CA THR A 130 -13.15 9.03 -6.54
C THR A 130 -12.39 9.05 -5.23
N THR A 131 -12.71 8.16 -4.29
CA THR A 131 -11.97 7.93 -3.05
C THR A 131 -11.66 6.45 -2.92
N LEU A 132 -10.70 6.09 -2.08
CA LEU A 132 -10.31 4.70 -1.86
C LEU A 132 -9.72 4.52 -0.47
N GLY A 133 -10.12 3.46 0.21
CA GLY A 133 -9.52 2.93 1.42
C GLY A 133 -9.40 1.42 1.35
N VAL A 134 -8.47 0.83 2.07
CA VAL A 134 -8.29 -0.64 2.14
C VAL A 134 -7.91 -1.07 3.55
N THR A 135 -8.38 -2.22 3.95
CA THR A 135 -7.96 -2.89 5.18
C THR A 135 -7.98 -4.41 5.02
N PHE A 136 -7.22 -5.10 5.85
CA PHE A 136 -7.27 -6.55 5.97
C PHE A 136 -8.04 -6.93 7.23
N ASP A 137 -9.04 -7.78 7.09
CA ASP A 137 -9.78 -8.41 8.19
C ASP A 137 -9.16 -9.78 8.49
N SER A 138 -8.38 -9.84 9.57
CA SER A 138 -7.72 -11.07 10.01
C SER A 138 -8.66 -12.13 10.57
N ASN A 139 -9.91 -11.79 10.91
CA ASN A 139 -10.89 -12.77 11.38
C ASN A 139 -11.51 -13.56 10.25
N SER A 140 -11.80 -12.88 9.13
CA SER A 140 -12.38 -13.53 7.93
C SER A 140 -11.33 -13.89 6.89
N ASN A 141 -10.06 -13.45 7.06
CA ASN A 141 -8.98 -13.56 6.07
C ASN A 141 -9.38 -12.94 4.72
N LYS A 142 -9.88 -11.71 4.78
CA LYS A 142 -10.34 -10.96 3.61
C LYS A 142 -9.77 -9.55 3.57
N VAL A 143 -9.59 -9.06 2.36
CA VAL A 143 -9.26 -7.65 2.10
C VAL A 143 -10.55 -6.92 1.79
N VAL A 144 -10.77 -5.77 2.43
CA VAL A 144 -11.97 -4.96 2.21
C VAL A 144 -11.54 -3.62 1.64
N PHE A 145 -12.11 -3.27 0.48
CA PHE A 145 -11.98 -1.96 -0.14
C PHE A 145 -13.26 -1.17 0.10
N GLY A 146 -13.11 0.08 0.58
CA GLY A 146 -14.17 1.06 0.65
C GLY A 146 -13.88 2.20 -0.30
N TYR A 147 -14.84 2.63 -1.10
CA TYR A 147 -14.65 3.66 -2.11
C TYR A 147 -15.96 4.42 -2.40
N GLU A 148 -15.83 5.55 -3.06
CA GLU A 148 -16.96 6.27 -3.65
C GLU A 148 -17.09 5.84 -5.11
N ASP A 149 -18.24 5.23 -5.45
CA ASP A 149 -18.57 4.80 -6.81
C ASP A 149 -19.17 5.95 -7.60
N ALA A 150 -18.37 6.55 -8.48
CA ALA A 150 -18.80 7.67 -9.30
C ALA A 150 -19.86 7.28 -10.35
N ASN A 151 -19.96 6.00 -10.72
CA ASN A 151 -21.00 5.52 -11.64
C ASN A 151 -22.33 5.23 -10.91
N ASN A 152 -22.30 5.14 -9.58
CA ASN A 152 -23.48 4.96 -8.73
C ASN A 152 -23.78 6.25 -7.91
N SER A 153 -23.86 7.38 -8.58
CA SER A 153 -24.19 8.68 -7.96
C SER A 153 -23.25 9.11 -6.82
N GLY A 154 -22.02 8.59 -6.76
CA GLY A 154 -21.08 8.88 -5.70
C GLY A 154 -21.41 8.17 -4.38
N HIS A 155 -22.14 7.08 -4.40
CA HIS A 155 -22.45 6.35 -3.18
C HIS A 155 -21.20 5.67 -2.60
N GLY A 156 -21.13 5.65 -1.26
CA GLY A 156 -20.13 4.87 -0.54
C GLY A 156 -20.37 3.39 -0.75
N THR A 157 -19.40 2.70 -1.33
CA THR A 157 -19.49 1.30 -1.74
C THR A 157 -18.35 0.51 -1.11
N ALA A 158 -18.57 -0.74 -0.79
CA ALA A 158 -17.54 -1.66 -0.32
C ALA A 158 -17.51 -2.94 -1.15
N ILE A 159 -16.32 -3.51 -1.30
CA ILE A 159 -16.12 -4.80 -1.96
C ILE A 159 -15.11 -5.63 -1.19
N VAL A 160 -15.36 -6.95 -1.12
CA VAL A 160 -14.52 -7.90 -0.40
C VAL A 160 -13.68 -8.70 -1.38
N GLY A 161 -12.36 -8.71 -1.16
CA GLY A 161 -11.38 -9.46 -1.93
C GLY A 161 -10.85 -10.68 -1.18
N THR A 162 -10.57 -11.74 -1.92
CA THR A 162 -9.87 -12.93 -1.44
C THR A 162 -8.55 -13.07 -2.19
N VAL A 163 -7.44 -13.08 -1.46
CA VAL A 163 -6.10 -13.25 -2.03
C VAL A 163 -5.80 -14.74 -2.20
N ASP A 164 -5.22 -15.10 -3.35
CA ASP A 164 -4.57 -16.38 -3.58
C ASP A 164 -3.05 -16.18 -3.59
N SER A 165 -2.38 -16.77 -2.61
CA SER A 165 -0.92 -16.64 -2.45
C SER A 165 -0.11 -17.49 -3.43
N SER A 166 -0.74 -18.42 -4.14
CA SER A 166 -0.05 -19.31 -5.08
C SER A 166 0.42 -18.59 -6.35
N ASP A 167 -0.32 -17.55 -6.76
CA ASP A 167 -0.05 -16.79 -7.99
C ASP A 167 -0.11 -15.26 -7.80
N ASN A 168 -0.28 -14.78 -6.55
CA ASN A 168 -0.49 -13.36 -6.23
C ASN A 168 -1.72 -12.77 -6.93
N SER A 169 -2.81 -13.52 -7.00
CA SER A 169 -4.08 -13.02 -7.53
C SER A 169 -5.03 -12.57 -6.42
N ILE A 170 -6.03 -11.78 -6.80
CA ILE A 170 -7.15 -11.40 -5.93
C ILE A 170 -8.46 -11.55 -6.72
N SER A 171 -9.46 -12.13 -6.08
CA SER A 171 -10.82 -12.23 -6.61
C SER A 171 -11.78 -11.45 -5.73
N PHE A 172 -12.81 -10.88 -6.33
CA PHE A 172 -13.78 -10.04 -5.64
C PHE A 172 -15.17 -10.68 -5.60
N GLY A 173 -15.89 -10.44 -4.49
CA GLY A 173 -17.32 -10.71 -4.36
C GLY A 173 -18.16 -9.61 -5.02
N SER A 174 -19.46 -9.59 -4.68
CA SER A 174 -20.36 -8.52 -5.12
C SER A 174 -20.12 -7.24 -4.29
N GLU A 175 -20.31 -6.10 -4.94
CA GLU A 175 -20.31 -4.80 -4.27
C GLU A 175 -21.49 -4.69 -3.28
N ALA A 176 -21.26 -3.98 -2.18
CA ALA A 176 -22.27 -3.59 -1.20
C ALA A 176 -22.32 -2.06 -1.10
N VAL A 177 -23.51 -1.50 -1.26
CA VAL A 177 -23.78 -0.04 -1.24
C VAL A 177 -24.46 0.34 0.07
#